data_296b56a512fd16f249d226fced636f60
#
_entry.id   296b56a512fd16f249d226fced636f60
#
_cell.length_a   1.000
_cell.length_b   1.000
_cell.length_c   1.000
_cell.angle_alpha   90.00
_cell.angle_beta   90.00
_cell.angle_gamma   90.00
#
_symmetry.space_group_name_H-M   'P 1'
#
loop_
_entity.id
_entity.type
_entity.pdbx_description
1 polymer ?
#
loop_
_entity_poly.entity_id
_entity_poly.type
_entity_poly.pdbx_seq_one_letter_code
_entity_poly.pdbx_strand_id
1 'polypeptide(L)'
;MIALKQDVKTIVNNLVNKCGTRNPYELCDYTNTLYQICDIGDVLGCYLLIKRQKCIMLNQKIVGTPMEKFILSHELGHSLLHRKNDCYFYGSTFFSKNKEENEANSFAAELLIPDSLIYENPGMTKSQIARLAGYDEKIMEFKSIV
;
A
#
# COMPACT_ATOMS: atom_id res chain seq x y z
N MET A 1 30.05 -0.78 -2.52
CA MET A 1 29.15 0.32 -2.83
C MET A 1 27.74 -0.03 -2.41
N ILE A 2 27.09 0.88 -1.78
CA ILE A 2 25.71 0.69 -1.41
C ILE A 2 24.86 0.91 -2.65
N ALA A 3 24.11 -0.11 -3.03
CA ALA A 3 23.13 0.05 -4.07
C ALA A 3 22.15 1.12 -3.65
N LEU A 4 21.97 2.13 -4.47
CA LEU A 4 21.00 3.17 -4.19
C LEU A 4 19.61 2.55 -4.25
N LYS A 5 18.98 2.45 -3.09
CA LYS A 5 17.58 2.10 -3.05
C LYS A 5 16.80 3.27 -3.61
N GLN A 6 15.98 3.00 -4.59
CA GLN A 6 15.00 3.99 -4.99
C GLN A 6 14.09 4.25 -3.80
N ASP A 7 13.74 5.49 -3.57
CA ASP A 7 12.75 5.77 -2.55
C ASP A 7 11.37 5.27 -3.01
N VAL A 8 10.51 5.08 -2.05
CA VAL A 8 9.20 4.48 -2.30
C VAL A 8 8.37 5.34 -3.25
N LYS A 9 8.45 6.66 -3.12
CA LYS A 9 7.72 7.57 -4.00
C LYS A 9 8.11 7.35 -5.46
N THR A 10 9.40 7.24 -5.74
CA THR A 10 9.91 7.01 -7.10
C THR A 10 9.40 5.67 -7.64
N ILE A 11 9.43 4.64 -6.81
CA ILE A 11 8.93 3.31 -7.20
C ILE A 11 7.45 3.37 -7.56
N VAL A 12 6.64 4.03 -6.73
CA VAL A 12 5.21 4.18 -6.99
C VAL A 12 4.95 4.98 -8.26
N ASN A 13 5.65 6.09 -8.43
CA ASN A 13 5.47 6.92 -9.63
C ASN A 13 5.81 6.15 -10.90
N ASN A 14 6.89 5.39 -10.89
CA ASN A 14 7.27 4.57 -12.03
C ASN A 14 6.23 3.50 -12.32
N LEU A 15 5.70 2.86 -11.28
CA LEU A 15 4.66 1.83 -11.43
C LEU A 15 3.39 2.43 -12.02
N VAL A 16 2.94 3.56 -11.48
CA VAL A 16 1.72 4.24 -11.95
C VAL A 16 1.88 4.69 -13.41
N ASN A 17 3.05 5.23 -13.75
CA ASN A 17 3.31 5.65 -15.13
C ASN A 17 3.31 4.47 -16.09
N LYS A 18 3.88 3.35 -15.68
CA LYS A 18 3.95 2.15 -16.50
C LYS A 18 2.57 1.52 -16.71
N CYS A 19 1.78 1.44 -15.65
CA CYS A 19 0.50 0.72 -15.67
C CYS A 19 -0.69 1.62 -15.99
N GLY A 20 -0.53 2.93 -15.85
CA GLY A 20 -1.59 3.89 -16.19
C GLY A 20 -2.73 3.94 -15.18
N THR A 21 -2.51 3.49 -13.96
CA THR A 21 -3.57 3.44 -12.95
C THR A 21 -2.99 3.54 -11.55
N ARG A 22 -3.80 4.06 -10.62
CA ARG A 22 -3.51 4.05 -9.18
C ARG A 22 -4.43 3.11 -8.42
N ASN A 23 -5.30 2.40 -9.12
CA ASN A 23 -6.21 1.45 -8.48
C ASN A 23 -5.42 0.20 -8.06
N PRO A 24 -5.34 -0.12 -6.76
CA PRO A 24 -4.54 -1.25 -6.31
C PRO A 24 -5.04 -2.60 -6.84
N TYR A 25 -6.32 -2.74 -7.13
CA TYR A 25 -6.84 -3.96 -7.74
C TYR A 25 -6.29 -4.15 -9.15
N GLU A 26 -6.30 -3.07 -9.94
CA GLU A 26 -5.74 -3.12 -11.29
C GLU A 26 -4.24 -3.36 -11.27
N LEU A 27 -3.55 -2.74 -10.30
CA LEU A 27 -2.11 -2.95 -10.15
C LEU A 27 -1.77 -4.39 -9.78
N CYS A 28 -2.62 -5.06 -9.02
CA CYS A 28 -2.44 -6.49 -8.78
C CYS A 28 -2.42 -7.27 -10.09
N ASP A 29 -3.34 -6.97 -10.99
CA ASP A 29 -3.39 -7.64 -12.29
C ASP A 29 -2.13 -7.36 -13.11
N TYR A 30 -1.71 -6.11 -13.18
CA TYR A 30 -0.51 -5.73 -13.94
C TYR A 30 0.77 -6.32 -13.37
N THR A 31 0.82 -6.59 -12.08
CA THR A 31 2.01 -7.12 -11.41
C THR A 31 1.95 -8.62 -11.18
N ASN A 32 0.97 -9.29 -11.77
CA ASN A 32 0.78 -10.73 -11.65
C ASN A 32 0.66 -11.16 -10.19
N THR A 33 -0.13 -10.42 -9.44
CA THR A 33 -0.40 -10.67 -8.03
C THR A 33 -1.85 -11.12 -7.89
N LEU A 34 -2.05 -12.31 -7.37
CA LEU A 34 -3.41 -12.80 -7.09
C LEU A 34 -3.90 -12.17 -5.80
N TYR A 35 -5.21 -11.97 -5.71
CA TYR A 35 -5.81 -11.53 -4.45
C TYR A 35 -7.12 -12.26 -4.24
N GLN A 36 -7.49 -12.41 -2.97
CA GLN A 36 -8.74 -13.03 -2.59
C GLN A 36 -9.30 -12.30 -1.38
N ILE A 37 -10.61 -12.07 -1.41
CA ILE A 37 -11.34 -11.45 -0.30
C ILE A 37 -12.07 -12.58 0.43
N CYS A 38 -11.77 -12.74 1.72
CA CYS A 38 -12.33 -13.83 2.51
C CYS A 38 -12.24 -13.51 4.00
N ASP A 39 -12.78 -14.39 4.82
CA ASP A 39 -12.66 -14.27 6.27
C ASP A 39 -11.30 -14.82 6.70
N ILE A 40 -10.47 -13.95 7.24
CA ILE A 40 -9.15 -14.33 7.78
C ILE A 40 -9.03 -13.95 9.25
N GLY A 41 -10.14 -13.92 9.98
CA GLY A 41 -10.14 -13.71 11.42
C GLY A 41 -9.80 -12.28 11.81
N ASP A 42 -8.81 -12.12 12.68
CA ASP A 42 -8.42 -10.82 13.22
C ASP A 42 -7.41 -10.07 12.35
N VAL A 43 -6.83 -10.74 11.37
CA VAL A 43 -5.86 -10.14 10.46
C VAL A 43 -6.62 -9.38 9.39
N LEU A 44 -6.22 -8.14 9.10
CA LEU A 44 -6.91 -7.32 8.09
C LEU A 44 -6.48 -7.65 6.68
N GLY A 45 -5.24 -8.06 6.50
CA GLY A 45 -4.71 -8.49 5.22
C GLY A 45 -3.41 -9.24 5.40
N CYS A 46 -3.01 -9.97 4.38
CA CYS A 46 -1.70 -10.60 4.39
C CYS A 46 -1.18 -10.77 2.97
N TYR A 47 0.16 -10.77 2.87
CA TYR A 47 0.85 -11.11 1.65
C TYR A 47 1.58 -12.44 1.84
N LEU A 48 1.41 -13.35 0.89
CA LEU A 48 2.05 -14.65 0.90
C LEU A 48 2.68 -14.90 -0.46
N LEU A 49 3.90 -15.43 -0.45
CA LEU A 49 4.53 -15.93 -1.67
C LEU A 49 4.43 -17.45 -1.65
N ILE A 50 3.63 -18.00 -2.56
CA ILE A 50 3.35 -19.43 -2.61
C ILE A 50 3.83 -19.95 -3.96
N LYS A 51 4.84 -20.83 -3.96
CA LYS A 51 5.38 -21.41 -5.19
C LYS A 51 5.69 -20.34 -6.24
N ARG A 52 6.35 -19.27 -5.80
CA ARG A 52 6.73 -18.12 -6.63
C ARG A 52 5.55 -17.28 -7.10
N GLN A 53 4.33 -17.58 -6.67
CA GLN A 53 3.17 -16.76 -6.98
C GLN A 53 2.88 -15.82 -5.83
N LYS A 54 2.84 -14.53 -6.11
CA LYS A 54 2.46 -13.50 -5.14
C LYS A 54 0.96 -13.57 -4.91
N CYS A 55 0.57 -13.64 -3.64
CA CYS A 55 -0.84 -13.77 -3.25
C CYS A 55 -1.14 -12.79 -2.12
N ILE A 56 -2.25 -12.09 -2.23
CA ILE A 56 -2.74 -11.21 -1.17
C ILE A 56 -4.10 -11.72 -0.72
N MET A 57 -4.29 -11.82 0.59
CA MET A 57 -5.59 -12.10 1.16
C MET A 57 -6.07 -10.85 1.89
N LEU A 58 -7.30 -10.44 1.61
CA LEU A 58 -7.90 -9.26 2.18
C LEU A 58 -9.12 -9.67 3.00
N ASN A 59 -9.20 -9.20 4.24
CA ASN A 59 -10.33 -9.56 5.09
C ASN A 59 -11.61 -8.94 4.57
N GLN A 60 -12.64 -9.77 4.43
CA GLN A 60 -13.93 -9.33 3.92
C GLN A 60 -14.57 -8.23 4.79
N LYS A 61 -14.23 -8.17 6.07
CA LYS A 61 -14.84 -7.19 6.97
C LYS A 61 -14.43 -5.75 6.70
N ILE A 62 -13.34 -5.51 5.96
CA ILE A 62 -12.92 -4.15 5.63
C ILE A 62 -13.38 -3.69 4.25
N VAL A 63 -14.04 -4.55 3.49
CA VAL A 63 -14.57 -4.19 2.18
C VAL A 63 -15.64 -3.11 2.34
N GLY A 64 -15.55 -2.09 1.52
CA GLY A 64 -16.46 -0.94 1.60
C GLY A 64 -16.05 0.12 2.61
N THR A 65 -14.96 -0.09 3.33
CA THR A 65 -14.42 0.90 4.28
C THR A 65 -13.18 1.56 3.70
N PRO A 66 -12.74 2.70 4.26
CA PRO A 66 -11.47 3.31 3.82
C PRO A 66 -10.26 2.41 3.99
N MET A 67 -10.35 1.39 4.84
CA MET A 67 -9.24 0.46 5.05
C MET A 67 -9.03 -0.49 3.87
N GLU A 68 -10.05 -0.73 3.06
CA GLU A 68 -9.95 -1.71 1.97
C GLU A 68 -8.78 -1.43 1.03
N LYS A 69 -8.75 -0.26 0.43
CA LYS A 69 -7.70 0.08 -0.53
C LYS A 69 -6.36 0.32 0.15
N PHE A 70 -6.39 0.84 1.39
CA PHE A 70 -5.15 1.04 2.12
C PHE A 70 -4.45 -0.29 2.42
N ILE A 71 -5.18 -1.25 2.95
CA ILE A 71 -4.61 -2.57 3.27
C ILE A 71 -4.17 -3.30 2.01
N LEU A 72 -4.98 -3.28 0.96
CA LEU A 72 -4.60 -3.90 -0.30
C LEU A 72 -3.31 -3.27 -0.85
N SER A 73 -3.21 -1.95 -0.82
CA SER A 73 -2.02 -1.24 -1.29
C SER A 73 -0.81 -1.55 -0.42
N HIS A 74 -0.99 -1.67 0.89
CA HIS A 74 0.06 -2.04 1.83
C HIS A 74 0.62 -3.43 1.48
N GLU A 75 -0.27 -4.41 1.30
CA GLU A 75 0.15 -5.78 0.97
C GLU A 75 0.79 -5.84 -0.43
N LEU A 76 0.27 -5.07 -1.37
CA LEU A 76 0.89 -4.94 -2.68
C LEU A 76 2.30 -4.37 -2.56
N GLY A 77 2.49 -3.40 -1.67
CA GLY A 77 3.80 -2.85 -1.37
C GLY A 77 4.77 -3.94 -0.91
N HIS A 78 4.35 -4.81 -0.01
CA HIS A 78 5.17 -5.95 0.40
C HIS A 78 5.52 -6.83 -0.79
N SER A 79 4.56 -7.12 -1.65
CA SER A 79 4.77 -8.01 -2.79
C SER A 79 5.79 -7.47 -3.79
N LEU A 80 5.93 -6.16 -3.88
CA LEU A 80 6.82 -5.52 -4.83
C LEU A 80 8.16 -5.13 -4.23
N LEU A 81 8.18 -4.74 -2.96
CA LEU A 81 9.38 -4.25 -2.28
C LEU A 81 10.08 -5.36 -1.50
N HIS A 82 9.33 -6.33 -0.99
CA HIS A 82 9.83 -7.36 -0.07
C HIS A 82 9.49 -8.75 -0.58
N ARG A 83 9.59 -8.94 -1.86
CA ARG A 83 9.13 -10.14 -2.54
C ARG A 83 9.72 -11.45 -1.98
N LYS A 84 10.95 -11.39 -1.51
CA LYS A 84 11.64 -12.59 -1.02
C LYS A 84 11.14 -13.06 0.34
N ASN A 85 10.48 -12.18 1.08
CA ASN A 85 9.88 -12.55 2.34
C ASN A 85 8.53 -13.18 2.02
N ASP A 86 8.25 -14.29 2.66
CA ASP A 86 7.15 -15.15 2.23
C ASP A 86 5.85 -14.96 3.01
N CYS A 87 5.86 -14.09 4.03
CA CYS A 87 4.67 -13.94 4.86
C CYS A 87 4.66 -12.60 5.60
N TYR A 88 3.64 -11.79 5.34
CA TYR A 88 3.39 -10.54 6.07
C TYR A 88 1.92 -10.48 6.44
N PHE A 89 1.63 -10.20 7.72
CA PHE A 89 0.27 -10.08 8.23
C PHE A 89 0.03 -8.69 8.78
N TYR A 90 -0.93 -7.98 8.22
CA TYR A 90 -1.32 -6.69 8.76
C TYR A 90 -2.33 -6.89 9.89
N GLY A 91 -2.14 -6.17 10.97
CA GLY A 91 -2.96 -6.30 12.17
C GLY A 91 -2.36 -7.18 13.23
N SER A 92 -1.24 -7.83 12.93
CA SER A 92 -0.52 -8.62 13.92
C SER A 92 0.38 -7.72 14.77
N THR A 93 0.40 -7.97 16.07
CA THR A 93 1.30 -7.25 16.98
C THR A 93 2.73 -7.76 16.92
N PHE A 94 2.96 -8.91 16.34
CA PHE A 94 4.30 -9.52 16.30
C PHE A 94 5.26 -8.85 15.34
N PHE A 95 4.74 -8.22 14.31
CA PHE A 95 5.56 -7.69 13.23
C PHE A 95 5.58 -6.17 13.21
N SER A 96 5.36 -5.58 14.38
CA SER A 96 5.34 -4.13 14.45
C SER A 96 6.72 -3.57 14.11
N LYS A 97 6.71 -2.57 13.36
CA LYS A 97 7.71 -1.63 13.14
C LYS A 97 9.03 -2.05 12.73
N ASN A 98 9.11 -2.85 11.80
CA ASN A 98 10.33 -2.94 11.11
C ASN A 98 10.30 -1.99 9.93
N LYS A 99 11.44 -1.84 9.32
CA LYS A 99 11.62 -0.99 8.15
C LYS A 99 10.68 -1.39 7.03
N GLU A 100 10.43 -2.68 6.87
CA GLU A 100 9.61 -3.19 5.78
C GLU A 100 8.15 -2.80 5.94
N GLU A 101 7.63 -2.80 7.17
CA GLU A 101 6.27 -2.33 7.42
C GLU A 101 6.12 -0.85 7.12
N ASN A 102 7.12 -0.05 7.49
CA ASN A 102 7.11 1.37 7.19
C ASN A 102 7.16 1.63 5.68
N GLU A 103 7.96 0.85 4.97
CA GLU A 103 8.03 0.96 3.51
C GLU A 103 6.71 0.59 2.85
N ALA A 104 6.04 -0.46 3.33
CA ALA A 104 4.74 -0.85 2.81
C ALA A 104 3.67 0.21 3.08
N ASN A 105 3.69 0.81 4.27
CA ASN A 105 2.79 1.92 4.58
C ASN A 105 3.06 3.13 3.68
N SER A 106 4.33 3.45 3.45
CA SER A 106 4.70 4.53 2.54
C SER A 106 4.26 4.24 1.11
N PHE A 107 4.40 3.01 0.67
CA PHE A 107 3.92 2.61 -0.65
C PHE A 107 2.42 2.88 -0.78
N ALA A 108 1.63 2.46 0.19
CA ALA A 108 0.19 2.68 0.18
C ALA A 108 -0.14 4.17 0.16
N ALA A 109 0.51 4.97 0.99
CA ALA A 109 0.25 6.41 1.06
C ALA A 109 0.63 7.12 -0.25
N GLU A 110 1.79 6.78 -0.81
CA GLU A 110 2.22 7.39 -2.07
C GLU A 110 1.29 7.02 -3.22
N LEU A 111 0.78 5.80 -3.22
CA LEU A 111 -0.13 5.35 -4.26
C LEU A 111 -1.50 6.02 -4.15
N LEU A 112 -2.06 6.08 -2.95
CA LEU A 112 -3.44 6.51 -2.73
C LEU A 112 -3.60 8.03 -2.58
N ILE A 113 -2.53 8.72 -2.20
CA ILE A 113 -2.51 10.19 -2.10
C ILE A 113 -1.50 10.72 -3.10
N PRO A 114 -1.91 10.99 -4.34
CA PRO A 114 -0.96 11.52 -5.32
C PRO A 114 -0.52 12.93 -4.94
N ASP A 115 0.71 13.27 -5.30
CA ASP A 115 1.24 14.61 -5.04
C ASP A 115 0.37 15.70 -5.65
N SER A 116 -0.24 15.43 -6.81
CA SER A 116 -1.11 16.39 -7.47
C SER A 116 -2.27 16.81 -6.58
N LEU A 117 -2.79 15.91 -5.77
CA LEU A 117 -3.89 16.25 -4.87
C LEU A 117 -3.47 17.33 -3.87
N ILE A 118 -2.23 17.26 -3.41
CA ILE A 118 -1.67 18.26 -2.49
C ILE A 118 -1.44 19.59 -3.22
N TYR A 119 -0.84 19.55 -4.39
CA TYR A 119 -0.52 20.75 -5.16
C TYR A 119 -1.77 21.49 -5.63
N GLU A 120 -2.83 20.77 -5.94
CA GLU A 120 -4.09 21.35 -6.40
C GLU A 120 -4.92 21.93 -5.25
N ASN A 121 -4.55 21.67 -4.01
CA ASN A 121 -5.31 22.12 -2.84
C ASN A 121 -4.37 22.74 -1.80
N PRO A 122 -3.68 23.85 -2.16
CA PRO A 122 -2.60 24.38 -1.33
C PRO A 122 -3.06 24.93 0.03
N GLY A 123 -4.35 25.23 0.18
CA GLY A 123 -4.88 25.72 1.46
C GLY A 123 -5.36 24.64 2.41
N MET A 124 -5.30 23.37 1.99
CA MET A 124 -5.80 22.29 2.82
C MET A 124 -4.75 21.77 3.81
N THR A 125 -5.21 21.41 5.00
CA THR A 125 -4.38 20.70 5.97
C THR A 125 -4.18 19.26 5.53
N LYS A 126 -3.22 18.57 6.14
CA LYS A 126 -3.01 17.15 5.88
C LYS A 126 -4.27 16.33 6.14
N SER A 127 -4.96 16.62 7.23
CA SER A 127 -6.22 15.94 7.57
C SER A 127 -7.27 16.15 6.49
N GLN A 128 -7.38 17.36 5.96
CA GLN A 128 -8.34 17.66 4.90
C GLN A 128 -7.99 16.95 3.60
N ILE A 129 -6.71 16.87 3.26
CA ILE A 129 -6.24 16.13 2.07
C ILE A 129 -6.62 14.65 2.18
N ALA A 130 -6.35 14.04 3.33
CA ALA A 130 -6.67 12.63 3.55
C ALA A 130 -8.17 12.38 3.39
N ARG A 131 -8.99 13.22 3.99
CA ARG A 131 -10.44 13.10 3.89
C ARG A 131 -10.96 13.31 2.47
N LEU A 132 -10.38 14.25 1.75
CA LEU A 132 -10.74 14.48 0.35
C LEU A 132 -10.48 13.22 -0.49
N ALA A 133 -9.39 12.53 -0.21
CA ALA A 133 -9.05 11.29 -0.89
C ALA A 133 -9.87 10.08 -0.39
N GLY A 134 -10.55 10.21 0.75
CA GLY A 134 -11.37 9.14 1.30
C GLY A 134 -10.70 8.27 2.33
N TYR A 135 -9.65 8.77 2.99
CA TYR A 135 -8.86 7.99 3.95
C TYR A 135 -8.77 8.66 5.31
N ASP A 136 -8.37 7.87 6.32
CA ASP A 136 -8.06 8.39 7.64
C ASP A 136 -6.80 9.26 7.57
N GLU A 137 -6.74 10.29 8.41
CA GLU A 137 -5.63 11.23 8.39
C GLU A 137 -4.27 10.58 8.67
N LYS A 138 -4.25 9.43 9.33
CA LYS A 138 -3.01 8.70 9.61
C LYS A 138 -2.23 8.34 8.34
N ILE A 139 -2.91 8.22 7.21
CA ILE A 139 -2.24 7.90 5.96
C ILE A 139 -1.18 8.97 5.62
N MET A 140 -1.40 10.20 6.04
CA MET A 140 -0.47 11.29 5.75
C MET A 140 0.83 11.18 6.53
N GLU A 141 0.87 10.38 7.62
CA GLU A 141 2.11 10.14 8.35
C GLU A 141 3.12 9.35 7.54
N PHE A 142 2.63 8.58 6.57
CA PHE A 142 3.48 7.74 5.71
C PHE A 142 3.81 8.40 4.38
N LYS A 143 3.22 9.54 4.12
CA LYS A 143 3.38 10.27 2.87
C LYS A 143 4.58 11.20 2.93
N SER A 144 5.46 11.12 1.94
CA SER A 144 6.56 12.07 1.80
C SER A 144 6.05 13.31 1.09
N ILE A 145 6.15 14.45 1.76
CA ILE A 145 5.75 15.74 1.21
C ILE A 145 7.00 16.56 0.98
N VAL A 146 7.48 16.52 -0.23
CA VAL A 146 8.70 17.27 -0.58
C VAL A 146 8.43 18.09 -1.83
#